data_ec096505fd5b71a2411f6e9362976704
#
_entry.id   ec096505fd5b71a2411f6e9362976704
#
_cell.length_a   1.000
_cell.length_b   1.000
_cell.length_c   1.000
_cell.angle_alpha   90.00
_cell.angle_beta   90.00
_cell.angle_gamma   90.00
#
_symmetry.space_group_name_H-M   'P 1'
#
loop_
_entity.id
_entity.type
_entity.pdbx_description
1 polymer ?
#
loop_
_entity_poly.entity_id
_entity_poly.type
_entity_poly.pdbx_seq_one_letter_code
_entity_poly.pdbx_strand_id
1 'polypeptide(L)'
;MAEESRTLPLQTEVEEAQKPRWSRLRTLQERLARFEKSAPGRFWAHLSTADFMNSSFAFAALAVLSAFPFLAVTSSVIGGDIREAIVARMGLNPEATHDVEGLIAHGNQAVDTLTWVSAVVLVLGGIGMAATLSSWYHRIYERKPPKGVLRHLAYQVAGVVAFTLYISFQVWLLNQVRPVGGRGLVFLLTFVTAVLFWWWSTYMLLYRQVPLRQMLPAGVATGACLTGLGVVSSFFFSDQVTSGQQSYGPAGVVIALITFLVGFGVCLHAGAVFGRMWNEWQAERASLDKQSGRD
;
A
#
# COMPACT_ATOMS: atom_id res chain seq x y z
N MET A 1 -35.21 -66.53 5.32
CA MET A 1 -34.54 -65.86 6.44
C MET A 1 -33.20 -65.29 5.92
N ALA A 2 -33.24 -64.39 4.95
CA ALA A 2 -32.07 -63.78 4.32
C ALA A 2 -32.42 -62.51 3.51
N GLU A 3 -33.26 -61.58 4.04
CA GLU A 3 -33.66 -60.40 3.28
C GLU A 3 -33.61 -59.10 4.11
N GLU A 4 -33.10 -59.16 5.35
CA GLU A 4 -33.14 -58.03 6.29
C GLU A 4 -31.84 -57.26 6.49
N SER A 5 -30.77 -57.60 5.75
CA SER A 5 -29.44 -57.00 5.96
C SER A 5 -28.97 -55.99 4.91
N ARG A 6 -29.84 -55.63 3.92
CA ARG A 6 -29.44 -54.73 2.79
C ARG A 6 -30.00 -53.32 2.84
N THR A 7 -30.81 -52.98 3.83
CA THR A 7 -31.48 -51.67 3.89
C THR A 7 -30.82 -50.63 4.80
N LEU A 8 -29.83 -51.00 5.61
CA LEU A 8 -29.16 -50.11 6.57
C LEU A 8 -28.20 -49.07 5.97
N PRO A 9 -27.44 -49.31 4.89
CA PRO A 9 -26.55 -48.28 4.39
C PRO A 9 -27.24 -47.15 3.58
N LEU A 10 -28.41 -47.43 2.99
CA LEU A 10 -29.14 -46.45 2.18
C LEU A 10 -29.90 -45.41 3.03
N GLN A 11 -30.30 -45.74 4.26
CA GLN A 11 -30.99 -44.81 5.15
C GLN A 11 -30.05 -43.78 5.76
N THR A 12 -28.78 -44.13 6.04
CA THR A 12 -27.76 -43.20 6.53
C THR A 12 -27.33 -42.19 5.47
N GLU A 13 -27.22 -42.58 4.20
CA GLU A 13 -26.90 -41.66 3.11
C GLU A 13 -28.05 -40.68 2.80
N VAL A 14 -29.31 -41.15 2.89
CA VAL A 14 -30.50 -40.27 2.70
C VAL A 14 -30.67 -39.31 3.88
N GLU A 15 -30.34 -39.73 5.09
CA GLU A 15 -30.43 -38.88 6.29
C GLU A 15 -29.31 -37.79 6.32
N GLU A 16 -28.12 -38.08 5.77
CA GLU A 16 -27.08 -37.08 5.57
C GLU A 16 -27.41 -36.06 4.45
N ALA A 17 -28.09 -36.49 3.41
CA ALA A 17 -28.56 -35.66 2.31
C ALA A 17 -29.70 -34.68 2.73
N GLN A 18 -30.43 -35.02 3.78
CA GLN A 18 -31.60 -34.28 4.30
C GLN A 18 -31.26 -33.34 5.47
N LYS A 19 -29.99 -33.16 5.85
CA LYS A 19 -29.64 -32.12 6.84
C LYS A 19 -30.10 -30.77 6.24
N PRO A 20 -31.06 -30.09 6.88
CA PRO A 20 -31.72 -28.94 6.27
C PRO A 20 -30.68 -27.88 5.96
N ARG A 21 -30.83 -27.23 4.82
CA ARG A 21 -29.98 -26.13 4.32
C ARG A 21 -29.67 -25.08 5.42
N TRP A 22 -30.55 -24.95 6.39
CA TRP A 22 -30.47 -24.09 7.57
C TRP A 22 -29.36 -24.48 8.55
N SER A 23 -29.00 -25.76 8.71
CA SER A 23 -27.93 -26.18 9.59
C SER A 23 -26.55 -25.79 9.03
N ARG A 24 -26.40 -25.86 7.71
CA ARG A 24 -25.18 -25.38 7.01
C ARG A 24 -25.07 -23.86 7.08
N LEU A 25 -26.16 -23.13 7.00
CA LEU A 25 -26.18 -21.69 7.17
C LEU A 25 -25.84 -21.25 8.60
N ARG A 26 -26.35 -21.96 9.60
CA ARG A 26 -25.98 -21.71 11.02
C ARG A 26 -24.50 -21.94 11.28
N THR A 27 -23.93 -23.05 10.81
CA THR A 27 -22.49 -23.31 10.96
C THR A 27 -21.62 -22.31 10.20
N LEU A 28 -22.07 -21.83 9.06
CA LEU A 28 -21.41 -20.73 8.31
C LEU A 28 -21.50 -19.42 9.08
N GLN A 29 -22.67 -19.07 9.64
CA GLN A 29 -22.84 -17.86 10.46
C GLN A 29 -21.99 -17.91 11.74
N GLU A 30 -21.90 -19.06 12.41
CA GLU A 30 -21.04 -19.23 13.58
C GLU A 30 -19.55 -19.16 13.24
N ARG A 31 -19.16 -19.68 12.07
CA ARG A 31 -17.78 -19.54 11.57
C ARG A 31 -17.45 -18.10 11.21
N LEU A 32 -18.36 -17.40 10.52
CA LEU A 32 -18.23 -15.98 10.19
C LEU A 32 -18.15 -15.13 11.47
N ALA A 33 -19.04 -15.34 12.44
CA ALA A 33 -19.01 -14.64 13.72
C ALA A 33 -17.73 -14.90 14.55
N ARG A 34 -17.17 -16.12 14.46
CA ARG A 34 -15.86 -16.42 15.05
C ARG A 34 -14.71 -15.76 14.28
N PHE A 35 -14.81 -15.72 12.94
CA PHE A 35 -13.83 -15.04 12.11
C PHE A 35 -13.84 -13.52 12.37
N GLU A 36 -15.00 -12.88 12.45
CA GLU A 36 -15.13 -11.46 12.78
C GLU A 36 -14.52 -11.08 14.13
N LYS A 37 -14.63 -11.98 15.13
CA LYS A 37 -14.00 -11.80 16.46
C LYS A 37 -12.50 -12.10 16.46
N SER A 38 -11.97 -12.76 15.46
CA SER A 38 -10.55 -13.06 15.32
C SER A 38 -9.74 -11.82 14.93
N ALA A 39 -8.43 -11.83 15.20
CA ALA A 39 -7.56 -10.72 14.79
C ALA A 39 -7.59 -10.44 13.25
N PRO A 40 -7.56 -11.46 12.36
CA PRO A 40 -7.73 -11.24 10.93
C PRO A 40 -9.11 -10.69 10.56
N GLY A 41 -10.18 -11.12 11.24
CA GLY A 41 -11.53 -10.62 10.97
C GLY A 41 -11.70 -9.14 11.36
N ARG A 42 -11.18 -8.75 12.50
CA ARG A 42 -11.14 -7.34 12.93
C ARG A 42 -10.31 -6.48 11.96
N PHE A 43 -9.16 -6.99 11.52
CA PHE A 43 -8.34 -6.32 10.52
C PHE A 43 -9.12 -6.09 9.21
N TRP A 44 -9.80 -7.14 8.72
CA TRP A 44 -10.63 -7.05 7.52
C TRP A 44 -11.80 -6.08 7.68
N ALA A 45 -12.49 -6.11 8.82
CA ALA A 45 -13.58 -5.19 9.13
C ALA A 45 -13.12 -3.73 9.12
N HIS A 46 -11.98 -3.41 9.76
CA HIS A 46 -11.40 -2.06 9.72
C HIS A 46 -10.98 -1.65 8.31
N LEU A 47 -10.42 -2.57 7.54
CA LEU A 47 -10.01 -2.31 6.16
C LEU A 47 -11.22 -2.02 5.28
N SER A 48 -12.28 -2.84 5.36
CA SER A 48 -13.49 -2.68 4.55
C SER A 48 -14.28 -1.41 4.91
N THR A 49 -14.37 -1.06 6.19
CA THR A 49 -15.03 0.17 6.66
C THR A 49 -14.32 1.43 6.17
N ALA A 50 -13.02 1.36 5.96
CA ALA A 50 -12.22 2.48 5.45
C ALA A 50 -12.40 2.73 3.94
N ASP A 51 -13.23 1.95 3.24
CA ASP A 51 -13.43 2.02 1.77
C ASP A 51 -12.08 1.98 1.01
N PHE A 52 -11.20 1.07 1.45
CA PHE A 52 -9.79 1.04 1.06
C PHE A 52 -9.58 0.81 -0.43
N MET A 53 -10.45 0.03 -1.07
CA MET A 53 -10.32 -0.27 -2.51
C MET A 53 -10.54 1.00 -3.34
N ASN A 54 -11.67 1.69 -3.13
CA ASN A 54 -12.00 2.92 -3.85
C ASN A 54 -10.92 4.00 -3.60
N SER A 55 -10.50 4.12 -2.36
CA SER A 55 -9.42 5.03 -1.97
C SER A 55 -8.08 4.68 -2.65
N SER A 56 -7.72 3.40 -2.72
CA SER A 56 -6.48 2.95 -3.39
C SER A 56 -6.51 3.20 -4.90
N PHE A 57 -7.67 3.04 -5.55
CA PHE A 57 -7.85 3.41 -6.95
C PHE A 57 -7.73 4.92 -7.18
N ALA A 58 -8.35 5.73 -6.33
CA ALA A 58 -8.23 7.19 -6.40
C ALA A 58 -6.77 7.65 -6.21
N PHE A 59 -6.05 7.05 -5.26
CA PHE A 59 -4.63 7.29 -5.07
C PHE A 59 -3.81 6.90 -6.31
N ALA A 60 -4.04 5.72 -6.87
CA ALA A 60 -3.34 5.26 -8.06
C ALA A 60 -3.58 6.18 -9.27
N ALA A 61 -4.80 6.67 -9.48
CA ALA A 61 -5.12 7.61 -10.53
C ALA A 61 -4.35 8.94 -10.38
N LEU A 62 -4.31 9.49 -9.16
CA LEU A 62 -3.53 10.71 -8.86
C LEU A 62 -2.03 10.46 -9.01
N ALA A 63 -1.53 9.29 -8.62
CA ALA A 63 -0.14 8.92 -8.76
C ALA A 63 0.28 8.82 -10.23
N VAL A 64 -0.53 8.20 -11.09
CA VAL A 64 -0.29 8.14 -12.55
C VAL A 64 -0.27 9.55 -13.15
N LEU A 65 -1.25 10.39 -12.80
CA LEU A 65 -1.33 11.77 -13.28
C LEU A 65 -0.08 12.59 -12.90
N SER A 66 0.44 12.34 -11.69
CA SER A 66 1.61 13.05 -11.17
C SER A 66 2.95 12.43 -11.58
N ALA A 67 2.95 11.17 -12.05
CA ALA A 67 4.18 10.40 -12.30
C ALA A 67 5.08 11.06 -13.35
N PHE A 68 4.52 11.49 -14.47
CA PHE A 68 5.30 12.10 -15.56
C PHE A 68 5.94 13.43 -15.14
N PRO A 69 5.21 14.43 -14.62
CA PRO A 69 5.83 15.66 -14.17
C PRO A 69 6.77 15.47 -12.97
N PHE A 70 6.50 14.49 -12.08
CA PHE A 70 7.39 14.15 -10.99
C PHE A 70 8.74 13.62 -11.50
N LEU A 71 8.72 12.71 -12.47
CA LEU A 71 9.92 12.16 -13.08
C LEU A 71 10.72 13.22 -13.85
N ALA A 72 10.03 14.12 -14.53
CA ALA A 72 10.67 15.24 -15.23
C ALA A 72 11.41 16.18 -14.26
N VAL A 73 10.76 16.59 -13.17
CA VAL A 73 11.36 17.47 -12.16
C VAL A 73 12.50 16.77 -11.42
N THR A 74 12.32 15.51 -10.98
CA THR A 74 13.37 14.78 -10.29
C THR A 74 14.58 14.48 -11.15
N SER A 75 14.40 14.15 -12.43
CA SER A 75 15.52 13.94 -13.34
C SER A 75 16.31 15.22 -13.62
N SER A 76 15.66 16.39 -13.65
CA SER A 76 16.33 17.68 -13.83
C SER A 76 17.11 18.15 -12.60
N VAL A 77 16.65 17.79 -11.39
CA VAL A 77 17.30 18.19 -10.12
C VAL A 77 18.49 17.30 -9.74
N ILE A 78 18.40 15.99 -9.97
CA ILE A 78 19.41 15.03 -9.50
C ILE A 78 20.41 14.66 -10.60
N GLY A 79 20.10 14.97 -11.86
CA GLY A 79 20.99 14.72 -13.00
C GLY A 79 21.29 13.23 -13.21
N GLY A 80 20.66 12.59 -14.20
CA GLY A 80 20.95 11.20 -14.59
C GLY A 80 19.90 10.20 -14.10
N ASP A 81 20.24 9.00 -13.95
CA ASP A 81 19.55 7.71 -13.88
C ASP A 81 18.43 7.48 -12.84
N ILE A 82 17.66 8.50 -12.44
CA ILE A 82 16.52 8.31 -11.52
C ILE A 82 15.48 7.40 -12.12
N ARG A 83 15.24 7.49 -13.43
CA ARG A 83 14.33 6.61 -14.15
C ARG A 83 14.72 5.16 -13.96
N GLU A 84 15.99 4.85 -14.23
CA GLU A 84 16.56 3.51 -14.05
C GLU A 84 16.45 3.02 -12.59
N ALA A 85 16.72 3.91 -11.63
CA ALA A 85 16.62 3.56 -10.21
C ALA A 85 15.17 3.30 -9.74
N ILE A 86 14.18 4.04 -10.25
CA ILE A 86 12.76 3.83 -9.93
C ILE A 86 12.28 2.52 -10.56
N VAL A 87 12.60 2.31 -11.83
CA VAL A 87 12.21 1.10 -12.57
C VAL A 87 12.89 -0.14 -11.99
N ALA A 88 14.17 -0.06 -11.62
CA ALA A 88 14.89 -1.13 -10.93
C ALA A 88 14.25 -1.47 -9.56
N ARG A 89 13.57 -0.52 -8.93
CA ARG A 89 12.85 -0.73 -7.66
C ARG A 89 11.51 -1.42 -7.82
N MET A 90 10.89 -1.30 -8.99
CA MET A 90 9.68 -2.04 -9.33
C MET A 90 9.98 -3.54 -9.54
N GLY A 91 11.25 -3.93 -9.57
CA GLY A 91 11.67 -5.33 -9.74
C GLY A 91 11.46 -5.84 -11.16
N LEU A 92 11.46 -4.94 -12.16
CA LEU A 92 11.23 -5.29 -13.56
C LEU A 92 12.46 -5.98 -14.16
N ASN A 93 12.20 -6.90 -15.10
CA ASN A 93 13.23 -7.45 -15.95
C ASN A 93 13.71 -6.39 -17.00
N PRO A 94 14.83 -6.61 -17.72
CA PRO A 94 15.36 -5.63 -18.67
C PRO A 94 14.37 -5.23 -19.78
N GLU A 95 13.54 -6.15 -20.26
CA GLU A 95 12.56 -5.92 -21.32
C GLU A 95 11.41 -5.03 -20.82
N ALA A 96 10.79 -5.38 -19.69
CA ALA A 96 9.76 -4.56 -19.05
C ALA A 96 10.29 -3.19 -18.60
N THR A 97 11.58 -3.13 -18.22
CA THR A 97 12.27 -1.87 -17.92
C THR A 97 12.28 -0.96 -19.13
N HIS A 98 12.70 -1.47 -20.29
CA HIS A 98 12.75 -0.72 -21.54
C HIS A 98 11.36 -0.20 -21.95
N ASP A 99 10.31 -1.02 -21.80
CA ASP A 99 8.93 -0.64 -22.12
C ASP A 99 8.42 0.51 -21.23
N VAL A 100 8.68 0.43 -19.93
CA VAL A 100 8.32 1.49 -18.98
C VAL A 100 9.15 2.76 -19.21
N GLU A 101 10.44 2.62 -19.45
CA GLU A 101 11.32 3.76 -19.78
C GLU A 101 10.90 4.43 -21.08
N GLY A 102 10.53 3.67 -22.10
CA GLY A 102 10.00 4.18 -23.35
C GLY A 102 8.74 5.02 -23.15
N LEU A 103 7.79 4.54 -22.34
CA LEU A 103 6.59 5.28 -22.00
C LEU A 103 6.91 6.60 -21.27
N ILE A 104 7.81 6.56 -20.29
CA ILE A 104 8.24 7.74 -19.52
C ILE A 104 8.97 8.74 -20.44
N ALA A 105 9.83 8.27 -21.34
CA ALA A 105 10.58 9.13 -22.26
C ALA A 105 9.65 9.89 -23.22
N HIS A 106 8.63 9.23 -23.77
CA HIS A 106 7.61 9.88 -24.61
C HIS A 106 6.80 10.92 -23.82
N GLY A 107 6.45 10.61 -22.57
CA GLY A 107 5.79 11.56 -21.67
C GLY A 107 6.65 12.81 -21.41
N ASN A 108 7.95 12.65 -21.19
CA ASN A 108 8.86 13.77 -20.93
C ASN A 108 9.04 14.69 -22.15
N GLN A 109 9.08 14.18 -23.38
CA GLN A 109 9.14 15.02 -24.59
C GLN A 109 7.90 15.92 -24.73
N ALA A 110 6.73 15.44 -24.30
CA ALA A 110 5.51 16.26 -24.24
C ALA A 110 5.57 17.32 -23.12
N VAL A 111 6.32 17.04 -22.05
CA VAL A 111 6.47 17.94 -20.88
C VAL A 111 7.44 19.09 -21.17
N ASP A 112 8.51 18.88 -21.94
CA ASP A 112 9.49 19.92 -22.29
C ASP A 112 8.86 21.09 -23.06
N THR A 113 7.78 20.82 -23.81
CA THR A 113 7.02 21.85 -24.53
C THR A 113 6.06 22.65 -23.63
N LEU A 114 5.73 22.19 -22.42
CA LEU A 114 4.69 22.74 -21.55
C LEU A 114 5.16 22.80 -20.06
N THR A 115 6.34 23.34 -19.81
CA THR A 115 7.01 23.32 -18.50
C THR A 115 6.15 23.85 -17.34
N TRP A 116 5.40 24.93 -17.52
CA TRP A 116 4.55 25.48 -16.47
C TRP A 116 3.30 24.65 -16.20
N VAL A 117 2.68 24.06 -17.24
CA VAL A 117 1.52 23.15 -17.08
C VAL A 117 1.94 21.91 -16.32
N SER A 118 3.10 21.36 -16.64
CA SER A 118 3.66 20.19 -15.93
C SER A 118 3.94 20.47 -14.48
N ALA A 119 4.46 21.64 -14.15
CA ALA A 119 4.65 22.08 -12.77
C ALA A 119 3.32 22.20 -12.02
N VAL A 120 2.30 22.76 -12.65
CA VAL A 120 0.94 22.87 -12.06
C VAL A 120 0.34 21.47 -11.84
N VAL A 121 0.42 20.57 -12.82
CA VAL A 121 -0.09 19.20 -12.71
C VAL A 121 0.64 18.43 -11.62
N LEU A 122 1.97 18.58 -11.50
CA LEU A 122 2.76 17.98 -10.42
C LEU A 122 2.30 18.46 -9.04
N VAL A 123 2.16 19.76 -8.90
CA VAL A 123 1.75 20.36 -7.61
C VAL A 123 0.33 19.93 -7.24
N LEU A 124 -0.62 20.00 -8.17
CA LEU A 124 -2.02 19.60 -7.92
C LEU A 124 -2.13 18.10 -7.65
N GLY A 125 -1.46 17.27 -8.45
CA GLY A 125 -1.45 15.82 -8.25
C GLY A 125 -0.77 15.41 -6.95
N GLY A 126 0.38 15.97 -6.64
CA GLY A 126 1.10 15.72 -5.39
C GLY A 126 0.32 16.16 -4.15
N ILE A 127 -0.30 17.34 -4.19
CA ILE A 127 -1.21 17.83 -3.12
C ILE A 127 -2.41 16.90 -3.01
N GLY A 128 -3.01 16.47 -4.13
CA GLY A 128 -4.13 15.53 -4.16
C GLY A 128 -3.77 14.18 -3.53
N MET A 129 -2.60 13.63 -3.84
CA MET A 129 -2.09 12.41 -3.20
C MET A 129 -1.91 12.57 -1.69
N ALA A 130 -1.24 13.66 -1.26
CA ALA A 130 -1.04 13.94 0.15
C ALA A 130 -2.37 14.16 0.89
N ALA A 131 -3.33 14.84 0.27
CA ALA A 131 -4.68 15.02 0.80
C ALA A 131 -5.43 13.69 0.95
N THR A 132 -5.34 12.84 -0.06
CA THR A 132 -5.94 11.49 -0.05
C THR A 132 -5.36 10.65 1.09
N LEU A 133 -4.04 10.56 1.19
CA LEU A 133 -3.36 9.86 2.29
C LEU A 133 -3.74 10.43 3.65
N SER A 134 -3.70 11.75 3.81
CA SER A 134 -4.08 12.40 5.06
C SER A 134 -5.53 12.08 5.44
N SER A 135 -6.48 12.09 4.49
CA SER A 135 -7.88 11.75 4.75
C SER A 135 -8.05 10.31 5.20
N TRP A 136 -7.27 9.36 4.64
CA TRP A 136 -7.28 7.96 5.05
C TRP A 136 -6.80 7.80 6.49
N TYR A 137 -5.65 8.37 6.82
CA TYR A 137 -5.10 8.28 8.17
C TYR A 137 -6.06 8.91 9.19
N HIS A 138 -6.70 10.06 8.89
CA HIS A 138 -7.69 10.66 9.78
C HIS A 138 -8.91 9.77 9.99
N ARG A 139 -9.38 9.09 8.94
CA ARG A 139 -10.48 8.14 9.01
C ARG A 139 -10.10 6.90 9.82
N ILE A 140 -8.93 6.31 9.53
CA ILE A 140 -8.44 5.11 10.22
C ILE A 140 -8.20 5.40 11.71
N TYR A 141 -7.61 6.53 12.07
CA TYR A 141 -7.32 6.89 13.46
C TYR A 141 -8.45 7.67 14.15
N GLU A 142 -9.61 7.82 13.49
CA GLU A 142 -10.78 8.55 14.01
C GLU A 142 -10.45 9.97 14.52
N ARG A 143 -9.55 10.65 13.80
CA ARG A 143 -9.13 12.01 14.14
C ARG A 143 -9.74 13.02 13.17
N LYS A 144 -10.14 14.18 13.68
CA LYS A 144 -10.66 15.26 12.83
C LYS A 144 -9.49 16.06 12.24
N PRO A 145 -9.54 16.41 10.94
CA PRO A 145 -8.52 17.27 10.36
C PRO A 145 -8.51 18.64 11.05
N PRO A 146 -7.34 19.29 11.16
CA PRO A 146 -7.25 20.61 11.79
C PRO A 146 -8.04 21.64 11.02
N LYS A 147 -8.61 22.61 11.74
CA LYS A 147 -9.27 23.77 11.13
C LYS A 147 -8.21 24.69 10.50
N GLY A 148 -8.44 25.14 9.28
CA GLY A 148 -7.59 26.10 8.56
C GLY A 148 -7.01 25.53 7.26
N VAL A 149 -7.47 26.07 6.13
CA VAL A 149 -7.08 25.65 4.76
C VAL A 149 -5.57 25.83 4.55
N LEU A 150 -5.00 26.94 4.98
CA LEU A 150 -3.57 27.23 4.80
C LEU A 150 -2.68 26.23 5.55
N ARG A 151 -3.06 25.88 6.78
CA ARG A 151 -2.33 24.87 7.56
C ARG A 151 -2.41 23.51 6.89
N HIS A 152 -3.58 23.14 6.39
CA HIS A 152 -3.78 21.89 5.67
C HIS A 152 -2.90 21.81 4.42
N LEU A 153 -2.92 22.87 3.61
CA LEU A 153 -2.08 22.99 2.42
C LEU A 153 -0.58 22.91 2.75
N ALA A 154 -0.13 23.58 3.79
CA ALA A 154 1.28 23.56 4.20
C ALA A 154 1.76 22.16 4.55
N TYR A 155 0.97 21.35 5.27
CA TYR A 155 1.32 19.95 5.58
C TYR A 155 1.31 19.08 4.33
N GLN A 156 0.40 19.30 3.38
CA GLN A 156 0.36 18.55 2.12
C GLN A 156 1.59 18.85 1.27
N VAL A 157 1.95 20.11 1.11
CA VAL A 157 3.16 20.53 0.40
C VAL A 157 4.42 19.98 1.08
N ALA A 158 4.50 20.07 2.42
CA ALA A 158 5.59 19.46 3.17
C ALA A 158 5.69 17.95 2.95
N GLY A 159 4.55 17.24 2.86
CA GLY A 159 4.49 15.82 2.55
C GLY A 159 5.04 15.49 1.16
N VAL A 160 4.67 16.28 0.13
CA VAL A 160 5.19 16.12 -1.24
C VAL A 160 6.70 16.35 -1.28
N VAL A 161 7.19 17.44 -0.66
CA VAL A 161 8.62 17.74 -0.59
C VAL A 161 9.38 16.62 0.13
N ALA A 162 8.86 16.15 1.27
CA ALA A 162 9.47 15.07 2.02
C ALA A 162 9.50 13.76 1.22
N PHE A 163 8.45 13.45 0.47
CA PHE A 163 8.42 12.27 -0.39
C PHE A 163 9.45 12.37 -1.53
N THR A 164 9.56 13.53 -2.17
CA THR A 164 10.57 13.78 -3.19
C THR A 164 11.99 13.62 -2.63
N LEU A 165 12.27 14.20 -1.47
CA LEU A 165 13.56 14.04 -0.79
C LEU A 165 13.84 12.59 -0.41
N TYR A 166 12.83 11.86 0.04
CA TYR A 166 12.96 10.44 0.35
C TYR A 166 13.32 9.62 -0.88
N ILE A 167 12.63 9.83 -2.01
CA ILE A 167 12.96 9.11 -3.25
C ILE A 167 14.38 9.47 -3.71
N SER A 168 14.74 10.74 -3.69
CA SER A 168 16.08 11.23 -4.04
C SER A 168 17.17 10.60 -3.16
N PHE A 169 16.94 10.57 -1.85
CA PHE A 169 17.84 9.93 -0.90
C PHE A 169 17.98 8.43 -1.15
N GLN A 170 16.89 7.77 -1.50
CA GLN A 170 16.91 6.34 -1.82
C GLN A 170 17.73 6.02 -3.07
N VAL A 171 17.61 6.86 -4.12
CA VAL A 171 18.42 6.72 -5.34
C VAL A 171 19.90 6.92 -5.02
N TRP A 172 20.22 7.99 -4.30
CA TRP A 172 21.59 8.27 -3.87
C TRP A 172 22.18 7.12 -3.03
N LEU A 173 21.43 6.62 -2.04
CA LEU A 173 21.84 5.53 -1.17
C LEU A 173 22.14 4.26 -1.97
N LEU A 174 21.28 3.91 -2.92
CA LEU A 174 21.47 2.75 -3.78
C LEU A 174 22.73 2.86 -4.63
N ASN A 175 23.00 4.04 -5.19
CA ASN A 175 24.21 4.27 -5.98
C ASN A 175 25.50 4.14 -5.16
N GLN A 176 25.46 4.53 -3.87
CA GLN A 176 26.61 4.39 -2.98
C GLN A 176 26.82 2.95 -2.48
N VAL A 177 25.73 2.23 -2.24
CA VAL A 177 25.82 0.91 -1.56
C VAL A 177 25.96 -0.25 -2.57
N ARG A 178 25.40 -0.15 -3.77
CA ARG A 178 25.48 -1.21 -4.80
C ARG A 178 26.91 -1.70 -5.10
N PRO A 179 27.92 -0.82 -5.25
CA PRO A 179 29.27 -1.27 -5.58
C PRO A 179 30.01 -1.95 -4.41
N VAL A 180 29.63 -1.67 -3.16
CA VAL A 180 30.34 -2.09 -1.95
C VAL A 180 29.59 -3.15 -1.16
N GLY A 181 28.25 -3.13 -1.21
CA GLY A 181 27.36 -3.96 -0.41
C GLY A 181 26.71 -5.10 -1.18
N GLY A 182 26.67 -6.28 -0.56
CA GLY A 182 25.89 -7.40 -1.08
C GLY A 182 24.37 -7.08 -1.12
N ARG A 183 23.61 -7.86 -1.90
CA ARG A 183 22.14 -7.70 -2.05
C ARG A 183 21.41 -7.60 -0.70
N GLY A 184 21.88 -8.30 0.34
CA GLY A 184 21.27 -8.27 1.67
C GLY A 184 21.40 -6.91 2.36
N LEU A 185 22.56 -6.25 2.25
CA LEU A 185 22.77 -4.92 2.83
C LEU A 185 21.88 -3.86 2.15
N VAL A 186 21.81 -3.90 0.83
CA VAL A 186 20.91 -3.01 0.05
C VAL A 186 19.46 -3.19 0.49
N PHE A 187 19.00 -4.44 0.60
CA PHE A 187 17.64 -4.76 1.06
C PHE A 187 17.36 -4.22 2.48
N LEU A 188 18.30 -4.47 3.41
CA LEU A 188 18.15 -4.02 4.80
C LEU A 188 18.10 -2.49 4.91
N LEU A 189 19.00 -1.78 4.24
CA LEU A 189 19.03 -0.31 4.26
C LEU A 189 17.77 0.28 3.62
N THR A 190 17.31 -0.28 2.52
CA THR A 190 16.07 0.10 1.86
C THR A 190 14.86 -0.08 2.78
N PHE A 191 14.78 -1.22 3.47
CA PHE A 191 13.73 -1.50 4.44
C PHE A 191 13.75 -0.51 5.62
N VAL A 192 14.92 -0.32 6.24
CA VAL A 192 15.06 0.58 7.40
C VAL A 192 14.68 2.01 7.03
N THR A 193 15.17 2.51 5.90
CA THR A 193 14.84 3.87 5.45
C THR A 193 13.37 4.02 5.07
N ALA A 194 12.74 2.98 4.51
CA ALA A 194 11.29 2.96 4.26
C ALA A 194 10.51 3.02 5.57
N VAL A 195 10.87 2.21 6.57
CA VAL A 195 10.22 2.22 7.89
C VAL A 195 10.34 3.60 8.54
N LEU A 196 11.53 4.19 8.56
CA LEU A 196 11.76 5.51 9.15
C LEU A 196 10.95 6.60 8.44
N PHE A 197 10.93 6.59 7.11
CA PHE A 197 10.17 7.55 6.32
C PHE A 197 8.67 7.43 6.57
N TRP A 198 8.10 6.21 6.50
CA TRP A 198 6.66 6.03 6.69
C TRP A 198 6.24 6.26 8.14
N TRP A 199 7.08 5.94 9.12
CA TRP A 199 6.85 6.28 10.52
C TRP A 199 6.72 7.79 10.73
N TRP A 200 7.67 8.55 10.20
CA TRP A 200 7.65 10.01 10.28
C TRP A 200 6.52 10.62 9.43
N SER A 201 6.30 10.11 8.22
CA SER A 201 5.27 10.57 7.29
C SER A 201 3.86 10.40 7.88
N THR A 202 3.55 9.25 8.48
CA THR A 202 2.28 9.00 9.16
C THR A 202 2.03 10.01 10.29
N TYR A 203 3.04 10.31 11.08
CA TYR A 203 2.97 11.32 12.13
C TYR A 203 2.67 12.71 11.58
N MET A 204 3.30 13.10 10.47
CA MET A 204 3.07 14.39 9.81
C MET A 204 1.70 14.45 9.14
N LEU A 205 1.26 13.39 8.47
CA LEU A 205 -0.06 13.31 7.81
C LEU A 205 -1.22 13.38 8.80
N LEU A 206 -1.02 12.94 10.05
CA LEU A 206 -1.96 13.11 11.16
C LEU A 206 -1.83 14.47 11.88
N TYR A 207 -1.14 15.41 11.27
CA TYR A 207 -0.92 16.77 11.83
C TYR A 207 -0.39 16.74 13.27
N ARG A 208 0.44 15.76 13.62
CA ARG A 208 1.03 15.57 14.94
C ARG A 208 0.01 15.35 16.08
N GLN A 209 -1.21 14.93 15.74
CA GLN A 209 -2.28 14.70 16.73
C GLN A 209 -2.10 13.42 17.55
N VAL A 210 -1.26 12.50 17.09
CA VAL A 210 -0.95 11.24 17.75
C VAL A 210 0.54 11.21 18.06
N PRO A 211 0.96 10.77 19.25
CA PRO A 211 2.37 10.75 19.62
C PRO A 211 3.19 9.85 18.69
N LEU A 212 4.39 10.30 18.32
CA LEU A 212 5.27 9.64 17.36
C LEU A 212 5.50 8.15 17.68
N ARG A 213 5.64 7.81 18.96
CA ARG A 213 5.85 6.42 19.41
C ARG A 213 4.72 5.48 19.01
N GLN A 214 3.48 5.97 19.00
CA GLN A 214 2.31 5.18 18.61
C GLN A 214 2.22 4.97 17.09
N MET A 215 2.98 5.72 16.30
CA MET A 215 3.03 5.56 14.84
C MET A 215 4.08 4.55 14.38
N LEU A 216 4.98 4.10 15.27
CA LEU A 216 6.04 3.15 14.93
C LEU A 216 5.49 1.83 14.35
N PRO A 217 4.45 1.19 14.93
CA PRO A 217 3.92 -0.06 14.36
C PRO A 217 3.34 0.12 12.96
N ALA A 218 2.70 1.28 12.70
CA ALA A 218 2.21 1.62 11.36
C ALA A 218 3.35 1.78 10.36
N GLY A 219 4.43 2.49 10.74
CA GLY A 219 5.63 2.66 9.92
C GLY A 219 6.30 1.33 9.58
N VAL A 220 6.46 0.44 10.58
CA VAL A 220 7.05 -0.90 10.39
C VAL A 220 6.16 -1.75 9.47
N ALA A 221 4.86 -1.80 9.72
CA ALA A 221 3.93 -2.57 8.90
C ALA A 221 3.88 -2.05 7.46
N THR A 222 3.82 -0.74 7.26
CA THR A 222 3.85 -0.13 5.93
C THR A 222 5.17 -0.43 5.21
N GLY A 223 6.32 -0.26 5.89
CA GLY A 223 7.64 -0.57 5.34
C GLY A 223 7.76 -2.05 4.94
N ALA A 224 7.26 -2.96 5.78
CA ALA A 224 7.23 -4.40 5.49
C ALA A 224 6.33 -4.73 4.29
N CYS A 225 5.10 -4.19 4.25
CA CYS A 225 4.18 -4.39 3.13
C CYS A 225 4.76 -3.87 1.81
N LEU A 226 5.36 -2.68 1.79
CA LEU A 226 5.95 -2.10 0.58
C LEU A 226 7.20 -2.86 0.13
N THR A 227 8.02 -3.32 1.06
CA THR A 227 9.17 -4.16 0.73
C THR A 227 8.70 -5.51 0.19
N GLY A 228 7.68 -6.10 0.80
CA GLY A 228 7.02 -7.32 0.31
C GLY A 228 6.40 -7.12 -1.08
N LEU A 229 5.73 -6.00 -1.32
CA LEU A 229 5.21 -5.65 -2.65
C LEU A 229 6.33 -5.58 -3.68
N GLY A 230 7.48 -4.97 -3.36
CA GLY A 230 8.64 -4.92 -4.25
C GLY A 230 9.18 -6.32 -4.59
N VAL A 231 9.23 -7.23 -3.61
CA VAL A 231 9.63 -8.63 -3.84
C VAL A 231 8.61 -9.35 -4.71
N VAL A 232 7.32 -9.27 -4.40
CA VAL A 232 6.26 -9.90 -5.18
C VAL A 232 6.24 -9.36 -6.61
N SER A 233 6.38 -8.04 -6.78
CA SER A 233 6.39 -7.41 -8.09
C SER A 233 7.58 -7.90 -8.94
N SER A 234 8.73 -8.18 -8.34
CA SER A 234 9.89 -8.71 -9.09
C SER A 234 9.63 -10.08 -9.74
N PHE A 235 8.67 -10.84 -9.25
CA PHE A 235 8.30 -12.15 -9.82
C PHE A 235 7.17 -12.08 -10.85
N PHE A 236 6.19 -11.18 -10.64
CA PHE A 236 4.95 -11.19 -11.45
C PHE A 236 4.79 -9.96 -12.33
N PHE A 237 5.34 -8.82 -11.91
CA PHE A 237 5.04 -7.56 -12.57
C PHE A 237 5.75 -7.40 -13.91
N SER A 238 6.95 -7.97 -14.05
CA SER A 238 7.69 -7.97 -15.31
C SER A 238 6.92 -8.64 -16.43
N ASP A 239 6.39 -9.84 -16.16
CA ASP A 239 5.60 -10.59 -17.14
C ASP A 239 4.30 -9.86 -17.50
N GLN A 240 3.68 -9.18 -16.53
CA GLN A 240 2.49 -8.38 -16.74
C GLN A 240 2.76 -7.15 -17.61
N VAL A 241 3.90 -6.47 -17.43
CA VAL A 241 4.30 -5.32 -18.26
C VAL A 241 4.59 -5.79 -19.68
N THR A 242 5.43 -6.80 -19.86
CA THR A 242 5.82 -7.31 -21.17
C THR A 242 4.64 -7.87 -21.97
N SER A 243 3.80 -8.69 -21.35
CA SER A 243 2.59 -9.24 -21.98
C SER A 243 1.55 -8.14 -22.27
N GLY A 244 1.43 -7.15 -21.39
CA GLY A 244 0.59 -5.98 -21.59
C GLY A 244 1.04 -5.16 -22.79
N GLN A 245 2.34 -4.89 -22.92
CA GLN A 245 2.93 -4.20 -24.06
C GLN A 245 2.69 -4.96 -25.37
N GLN A 246 2.88 -6.28 -25.38
CA GLN A 246 2.66 -7.11 -26.56
C GLN A 246 1.20 -7.16 -26.99
N SER A 247 0.25 -7.17 -26.02
CA SER A 247 -1.18 -7.32 -26.30
C SER A 247 -1.88 -5.99 -26.62
N TYR A 248 -1.52 -4.92 -25.90
CA TYR A 248 -2.22 -3.63 -25.92
C TYR A 248 -1.29 -2.43 -26.16
N GLY A 249 -0.01 -2.67 -26.46
CA GLY A 249 0.98 -1.62 -26.62
C GLY A 249 1.16 -0.75 -25.35
N PRO A 250 1.43 0.56 -25.50
CA PRO A 250 1.66 1.46 -24.36
C PRO A 250 0.52 1.48 -23.33
N ALA A 251 -0.74 1.23 -23.77
CA ALA A 251 -1.89 1.15 -22.86
C ALA A 251 -1.77 -0.03 -21.86
N GLY A 252 -1.19 -1.16 -22.29
CA GLY A 252 -0.95 -2.30 -21.42
C GLY A 252 0.05 -2.00 -20.31
N VAL A 253 1.11 -1.24 -20.62
CA VAL A 253 2.08 -0.79 -19.62
C VAL A 253 1.44 0.14 -18.58
N VAL A 254 0.57 1.07 -19.03
CA VAL A 254 -0.17 1.96 -18.13
C VAL A 254 -1.08 1.17 -17.18
N ILE A 255 -1.78 0.16 -17.69
CA ILE A 255 -2.64 -0.71 -16.86
C ILE A 255 -1.81 -1.46 -15.81
N ALA A 256 -0.65 -1.99 -16.20
CA ALA A 256 0.27 -2.65 -15.27
C ALA A 256 0.74 -1.67 -14.17
N LEU A 257 1.14 -0.45 -14.53
CA LEU A 257 1.54 0.59 -13.59
C LEU A 257 0.40 0.97 -12.63
N ILE A 258 -0.83 1.11 -13.12
CA ILE A 258 -2.01 1.37 -12.28
C ILE A 258 -2.19 0.23 -11.28
N THR A 259 -2.08 -1.01 -11.72
CA THR A 259 -2.20 -2.19 -10.84
C THR A 259 -1.15 -2.18 -9.73
N PHE A 260 0.09 -1.86 -10.06
CA PHE A 260 1.17 -1.70 -9.07
C PHE A 260 0.87 -0.57 -8.07
N LEU A 261 0.40 0.58 -8.54
CA LEU A 261 0.08 1.72 -7.69
C LEU A 261 -1.15 1.47 -6.79
N VAL A 262 -2.13 0.69 -7.27
CA VAL A 262 -3.23 0.22 -6.42
C VAL A 262 -2.68 -0.68 -5.30
N GLY A 263 -1.81 -1.64 -5.63
CA GLY A 263 -1.12 -2.47 -4.64
C GLY A 263 -0.34 -1.64 -3.62
N PHE A 264 0.33 -0.60 -4.07
CA PHE A 264 1.02 0.36 -3.19
C PHE A 264 0.03 1.06 -2.24
N GLY A 265 -1.10 1.56 -2.74
CA GLY A 265 -2.17 2.15 -1.93
C GLY A 265 -2.74 1.18 -0.90
N VAL A 266 -2.96 -0.08 -1.29
CA VAL A 266 -3.40 -1.15 -0.37
C VAL A 266 -2.38 -1.39 0.75
N CYS A 267 -1.08 -1.42 0.43
CA CYS A 267 -0.01 -1.58 1.43
C CYS A 267 -0.01 -0.44 2.45
N LEU A 268 -0.21 0.80 2.00
CA LEU A 268 -0.31 1.97 2.89
C LEU A 268 -1.51 1.86 3.84
N HIS A 269 -2.67 1.47 3.32
CA HIS A 269 -3.86 1.26 4.12
C HIS A 269 -3.69 0.14 5.15
N ALA A 270 -3.20 -1.02 4.70
CA ALA A 270 -2.97 -2.17 5.56
C ALA A 270 -1.99 -1.85 6.70
N GLY A 271 -0.91 -1.11 6.40
CA GLY A 271 0.03 -0.66 7.41
C GLY A 271 -0.58 0.29 8.45
N ALA A 272 -1.42 1.23 8.01
CA ALA A 272 -2.12 2.15 8.90
C ALA A 272 -3.12 1.44 9.81
N VAL A 273 -3.93 0.52 9.26
CA VAL A 273 -4.89 -0.30 10.02
C VAL A 273 -4.17 -1.18 11.03
N PHE A 274 -3.09 -1.83 10.63
CA PHE A 274 -2.28 -2.64 11.53
C PHE A 274 -1.74 -1.81 12.71
N GLY A 275 -1.21 -0.61 12.42
CA GLY A 275 -0.70 0.29 13.46
C GLY A 275 -1.77 0.71 14.46
N ARG A 276 -3.00 1.00 13.99
CA ARG A 276 -4.14 1.28 14.88
C ARG A 276 -4.48 0.09 15.76
N MET A 277 -4.66 -1.09 15.18
CA MET A 277 -5.00 -2.31 15.92
C MET A 277 -3.95 -2.66 16.98
N TRP A 278 -2.67 -2.46 16.66
CA TRP A 278 -1.58 -2.67 17.62
C TRP A 278 -1.69 -1.74 18.82
N ASN A 279 -2.01 -0.47 18.60
CA ASN A 279 -2.20 0.51 19.67
C ASN A 279 -3.42 0.16 20.54
N GLU A 280 -4.53 -0.27 19.94
CA GLU A 280 -5.72 -0.72 20.66
C GLU A 280 -5.40 -1.92 21.56
N TRP A 281 -4.70 -2.91 21.02
CA TRP A 281 -4.28 -4.09 21.77
C TRP A 281 -3.33 -3.77 22.94
N GLN A 282 -2.40 -2.82 22.75
CA GLN A 282 -1.55 -2.37 23.85
C GLN A 282 -2.36 -1.66 24.95
N ALA A 283 -3.34 -0.85 24.56
CA ALA A 283 -4.21 -0.17 25.52
C ALA A 283 -5.08 -1.15 26.31
N GLU A 284 -5.63 -2.18 25.68
CA GLU A 284 -6.37 -3.26 26.32
C GLU A 284 -5.51 -4.00 27.35
N ARG A 285 -4.28 -4.38 27.00
CA ARG A 285 -3.34 -5.03 27.93
C ARG A 285 -3.03 -4.17 29.14
N ALA A 286 -2.71 -2.88 28.92
CA ALA A 286 -2.42 -1.98 30.02
C ALA A 286 -3.61 -1.74 30.96
N SER A 287 -4.85 -1.88 30.47
CA SER A 287 -6.05 -1.82 31.33
C SER A 287 -6.22 -3.06 32.19
N LEU A 288 -5.95 -4.25 31.64
CA LEU A 288 -6.02 -5.52 32.38
C LEU A 288 -4.95 -5.60 33.46
N ASP A 289 -3.73 -5.19 33.19
CA ASP A 289 -2.65 -5.15 34.21
C ASP A 289 -2.97 -4.22 35.38
N LYS A 290 -3.65 -3.08 35.10
CA LYS A 290 -4.09 -2.16 36.15
C LYS A 290 -5.24 -2.73 37.02
N GLN A 291 -6.08 -3.59 36.47
CA GLN A 291 -7.14 -4.27 37.23
C GLN A 291 -6.57 -5.38 38.10
N SER A 292 -5.67 -6.20 37.55
CA SER A 292 -5.00 -7.29 38.26
C SER A 292 -4.07 -6.83 39.40
N GLY A 293 -3.55 -5.60 39.37
CA GLY A 293 -2.70 -5.05 40.44
C GLY A 293 -3.46 -4.30 41.54
N ARG A 294 -4.80 -4.29 41.48
CA ARG A 294 -5.67 -3.69 42.51
C ARG A 294 -6.36 -4.73 43.43
N ASP A 295 -6.28 -6.01 43.06
CA ASP A 295 -6.71 -7.15 43.86
C ASP A 295 -5.53 -7.72 44.67
#